data_714b89b75e5c0f6090f331efc8d3177e
#
_entry.id   714b89b75e5c0f6090f331efc8d3177e
#
_cell.length_a   1.000
_cell.length_b   1.000
_cell.length_c   1.000
_cell.angle_alpha   90.00
_cell.angle_beta   90.00
_cell.angle_gamma   90.00
#
_symmetry.space_group_name_H-M   'P 1'
#
loop_
_entity.id
_entity.type
_entity.pdbx_description
1 polymer ?
#
loop_
_entity_poly.entity_id
_entity_poly.type
_entity_poly.pdbx_seq_one_letter_code
_entity_poly.pdbx_strand_id
1 'polypeptide(L)'
;SGKYLAREFPIKNSPLRGKGNEMVTQYEFAKAGVITKEMIYIAERENLGRKNMTEGAEERVAAGESFGANIPAFVTPEFVRSEIAAGRAVVPANINHPELEPQIIGRNFLVKINANIGNSAVASSVEQEIDKMVWATRWGADNVMDLSTGRNIHNTREWIIRNSPVPIGTVPIYQALEKVNGVAEDLTWEV
;
A
#
# COMPACT_ATOMS: atom_id res chain seq x y z
N SER A 1 4.98 16.89 22.42
CA SER A 1 3.94 16.36 21.57
C SER A 1 3.44 17.37 20.59
N GLY A 2 3.10 18.04 19.98
CA GLY A 2 2.72 19.02 18.98
C GLY A 2 3.80 19.44 17.99
N LYS A 3 5.01 18.89 18.14
CA LYS A 3 6.17 19.32 17.36
C LYS A 3 6.02 19.05 15.85
N TYR A 4 5.30 17.99 15.48
CA TYR A 4 5.03 17.62 14.09
C TYR A 4 3.70 18.20 13.58
N LEU A 5 2.72 18.41 14.43
CA LEU A 5 1.46 19.08 14.06
C LEU A 5 1.68 20.53 13.66
N ALA A 6 2.72 21.19 14.21
CA ALA A 6 3.08 22.55 13.89
C ALA A 6 4.02 22.69 12.67
N ARG A 7 4.59 21.60 12.17
CA ARG A 7 5.46 21.63 10.99
C ARG A 7 4.68 21.18 9.76
N GLU A 8 4.49 22.08 8.84
CA GLU A 8 4.18 21.68 7.46
C GLU A 8 5.36 20.92 6.88
N PHE A 9 5.09 19.95 6.00
CA PHE A 9 6.14 19.30 5.23
C PHE A 9 6.94 20.37 4.48
N PRO A 10 8.28 20.40 4.62
CA PRO A 10 9.08 21.48 4.06
C PRO A 10 9.11 21.50 2.52
N ILE A 11 8.65 20.44 1.88
CA ILE A 11 8.64 20.30 0.42
C ILE A 11 7.19 20.16 -0.03
N LYS A 12 6.60 21.27 -0.46
CA LYS A 12 5.33 21.29 -1.21
C LYS A 12 5.64 21.16 -2.70
N ASN A 13 6.12 20.01 -3.12
CA ASN A 13 6.20 19.71 -4.55
C ASN A 13 4.77 19.45 -5.05
N SER A 14 4.43 20.02 -6.20
CA SER A 14 3.22 19.63 -6.90
C SER A 14 3.27 18.13 -7.18
N PRO A 15 2.18 17.37 -6.93
CA PRO A 15 2.18 15.95 -7.20
C PRO A 15 2.58 15.64 -8.64
N LEU A 16 3.44 14.66 -8.81
CA LEU A 16 3.78 14.15 -10.15
C LEU A 16 2.52 13.62 -10.82
N ARG A 17 2.38 13.90 -12.10
CA ARG A 17 1.26 13.44 -12.93
C ARG A 17 1.78 12.88 -14.23
N GLY A 18 1.09 11.90 -14.79
CA GLY A 18 1.35 11.44 -16.15
C GLY A 18 1.17 12.56 -17.18
N LYS A 19 1.94 12.50 -18.26
CA LYS A 19 1.91 13.49 -19.35
C LYS A 19 1.11 12.94 -20.52
N GLY A 20 -0.03 13.56 -20.82
CA GLY A 20 -0.81 13.29 -22.02
C GLY A 20 -1.21 11.82 -22.16
N ASN A 21 -0.86 11.21 -23.30
CA ASN A 21 -1.19 9.81 -23.64
C ASN A 21 -0.08 8.81 -23.27
N GLU A 22 0.89 9.18 -22.45
CA GLU A 22 1.92 8.25 -21.97
C GLU A 22 1.32 7.25 -21.00
N MET A 23 1.79 5.99 -21.07
CA MET A 23 1.43 4.96 -20.10
C MET A 23 1.95 5.36 -18.72
N VAL A 24 1.09 5.32 -17.71
CA VAL A 24 1.45 5.75 -16.33
C VAL A 24 1.19 4.68 -15.29
N THR A 25 0.36 3.67 -15.59
CA THR A 25 -0.01 2.63 -14.62
C THR A 25 0.66 1.30 -14.96
N GLN A 26 0.91 0.49 -13.93
CA GLN A 26 1.43 -0.87 -14.12
C GLN A 26 0.48 -1.72 -15.00
N TYR A 27 -0.83 -1.44 -14.93
CA TYR A 27 -1.82 -2.10 -15.76
C TYR A 27 -1.65 -1.77 -17.26
N GLU A 28 -1.44 -0.50 -17.59
CA GLU A 28 -1.20 -0.07 -18.99
C GLU A 28 0.08 -0.68 -19.55
N PHE A 29 1.19 -0.65 -18.79
CA PHE A 29 2.43 -1.31 -19.17
C PHE A 29 2.24 -2.81 -19.37
N ALA A 30 1.53 -3.48 -18.46
CA ALA A 30 1.26 -4.90 -18.56
C ALA A 30 0.41 -5.25 -19.80
N LYS A 31 -0.62 -4.44 -20.13
CA LYS A 31 -1.45 -4.58 -21.33
C LYS A 31 -0.65 -4.39 -22.61
N ALA A 32 0.29 -3.46 -22.60
CA ALA A 32 1.18 -3.23 -23.74
C ALA A 32 2.29 -4.30 -23.90
N GLY A 33 2.33 -5.30 -23.00
CA GLY A 33 3.34 -6.36 -23.04
C GLY A 33 4.68 -5.97 -22.41
N VAL A 34 4.76 -4.81 -21.77
CA VAL A 34 5.99 -4.29 -21.16
C VAL A 34 6.15 -4.84 -19.75
N ILE A 35 7.34 -5.39 -19.46
CA ILE A 35 7.75 -5.80 -18.11
C ILE A 35 8.50 -4.63 -17.48
N THR A 36 7.98 -4.11 -16.37
CA THR A 36 8.59 -3.00 -15.64
C THR A 36 9.59 -3.49 -14.60
N LYS A 37 10.41 -2.58 -14.07
CA LYS A 37 11.33 -2.90 -12.97
C LYS A 37 10.61 -3.37 -11.72
N GLU A 38 9.44 -2.78 -11.46
CA GLU A 38 8.55 -3.17 -10.36
C GLU A 38 8.09 -4.62 -10.51
N MET A 39 7.73 -5.07 -11.71
CA MET A 39 7.32 -6.46 -11.96
C MET A 39 8.47 -7.45 -11.75
N ILE A 40 9.69 -7.07 -12.10
CA ILE A 40 10.90 -7.88 -11.85
C ILE A 40 11.13 -7.99 -10.33
N TYR A 41 11.13 -6.87 -9.63
CA TYR A 41 11.30 -6.83 -8.18
C TYR A 41 10.23 -7.68 -7.46
N ILE A 42 8.98 -7.54 -7.88
CA ILE A 42 7.85 -8.33 -7.33
C ILE A 42 8.09 -9.83 -7.50
N ALA A 43 8.53 -10.27 -8.69
CA ALA A 43 8.79 -11.69 -8.93
C ALA A 43 9.87 -12.24 -7.97
N GLU A 44 10.95 -11.52 -7.77
CA GLU A 44 12.02 -11.89 -6.84
C GLU A 44 11.51 -11.93 -5.38
N ARG A 45 10.76 -10.91 -4.96
CA ARG A 45 10.17 -10.83 -3.62
C ARG A 45 9.22 -11.99 -3.34
N GLU A 46 8.35 -12.33 -4.28
CA GLU A 46 7.43 -13.45 -4.16
C GLU A 46 8.18 -14.79 -4.05
N ASN A 47 9.23 -15.00 -4.83
CA ASN A 47 10.03 -16.21 -4.77
C ASN A 47 10.82 -16.34 -3.46
N LEU A 48 11.36 -15.22 -2.95
CA LEU A 48 12.03 -15.20 -1.65
C LEU A 48 11.07 -15.58 -0.50
N GLY A 49 9.87 -15.00 -0.49
CA GLY A 49 8.84 -15.33 0.49
C GLY A 49 8.42 -16.80 0.44
N ARG A 50 8.31 -17.38 -0.79
CA ARG A 50 7.98 -18.80 -0.99
C ARG A 50 9.05 -19.72 -0.45
N LYS A 51 10.32 -19.42 -0.68
CA LYS A 51 11.42 -20.19 -0.12
C LYS A 51 11.32 -20.31 1.39
N ASN A 52 10.98 -19.20 2.06
CA ASN A 52 10.79 -19.20 3.51
C ASN A 52 9.53 -20.00 3.95
N MET A 53 8.51 -20.08 3.09
CA MET A 53 7.29 -20.84 3.39
C MET A 53 7.44 -22.35 3.14
N THR A 54 8.30 -22.77 2.21
CA THR A 54 8.50 -24.21 1.91
C THR A 54 9.26 -24.92 3.02
N GLU A 55 10.03 -24.23 3.84
CA GLU A 55 10.59 -24.81 5.05
C GLU A 55 9.44 -25.19 6.01
N GLY A 56 9.24 -26.48 6.21
CA GLY A 56 8.12 -27.06 7.00
C GLY A 56 6.76 -27.15 6.27
N ALA A 57 6.71 -26.90 4.95
CA ALA A 57 5.46 -27.02 4.19
C ALA A 57 4.97 -28.47 4.13
N GLU A 58 5.86 -29.46 4.02
CA GLU A 58 5.50 -30.88 3.99
C GLU A 58 4.83 -31.31 5.30
N GLU A 59 5.30 -30.84 6.44
CA GLU A 59 4.71 -31.12 7.75
C GLU A 59 3.32 -30.52 7.88
N ARG A 60 3.12 -29.28 7.39
CA ARG A 60 1.82 -28.59 7.41
C ARG A 60 0.80 -29.25 6.48
N VAL A 61 1.23 -29.64 5.27
CA VAL A 61 0.37 -30.38 4.34
C VAL A 61 -0.02 -31.74 4.93
N ALA A 62 0.92 -32.45 5.57
CA ALA A 62 0.64 -33.70 6.27
C ALA A 62 -0.33 -33.50 7.44
N ALA A 63 -0.34 -32.34 8.09
CA ALA A 63 -1.30 -31.95 9.13
C ALA A 63 -2.67 -31.52 8.56
N GLY A 64 -2.87 -31.55 7.24
CA GLY A 64 -4.15 -31.21 6.59
C GLY A 64 -4.34 -29.73 6.31
N GLU A 65 -3.30 -28.90 6.42
CA GLU A 65 -3.39 -27.48 6.06
C GLU A 65 -3.47 -27.33 4.53
N SER A 66 -4.48 -26.60 4.07
CA SER A 66 -4.67 -26.27 2.66
C SER A 66 -4.45 -24.78 2.44
N PHE A 67 -3.55 -24.43 1.53
CA PHE A 67 -3.26 -23.02 1.22
C PHE A 67 -4.25 -22.42 0.20
N GLY A 68 -5.29 -23.12 -0.22
CA GLY A 68 -6.48 -22.63 -0.92
C GLY A 68 -6.26 -22.01 -2.31
N ALA A 69 -5.04 -21.72 -2.72
CA ALA A 69 -4.70 -21.14 -4.03
C ALA A 69 -3.72 -22.04 -4.77
N ASN A 70 -3.93 -22.18 -6.08
CA ASN A 70 -2.97 -22.86 -6.95
C ASN A 70 -1.81 -21.92 -7.26
N ILE A 71 -0.93 -21.72 -6.28
CA ILE A 71 0.19 -20.79 -6.37
C ILE A 71 1.32 -21.45 -7.16
N PRO A 72 1.82 -20.84 -8.25
CA PRO A 72 2.94 -21.40 -9.01
C PRO A 72 4.16 -21.62 -8.10
N ALA A 73 4.90 -22.71 -8.30
CA ALA A 73 6.11 -22.98 -7.53
C ALA A 73 7.18 -21.88 -7.69
N PHE A 74 7.19 -21.23 -8.85
CA PHE A 74 8.09 -20.14 -9.17
C PHE A 74 7.34 -19.03 -9.92
N VAL A 75 7.55 -17.77 -9.52
CA VAL A 75 6.96 -16.59 -10.13
C VAL A 75 7.99 -15.93 -11.05
N THR A 76 7.64 -15.77 -12.33
CA THR A 76 8.46 -15.01 -13.29
C THR A 76 7.90 -13.60 -13.48
N PRO A 77 8.71 -12.64 -13.97
CA PRO A 77 8.21 -11.30 -14.32
C PRO A 77 7.10 -11.34 -15.38
N GLU A 78 7.14 -12.28 -16.33
CA GLU A 78 6.12 -12.52 -17.34
C GLU A 78 4.80 -12.96 -16.72
N PHE A 79 4.87 -13.83 -15.71
CA PHE A 79 3.69 -14.23 -14.96
C PHE A 79 3.08 -13.06 -14.21
N VAL A 80 3.89 -12.25 -13.49
CA VAL A 80 3.45 -11.02 -12.83
C VAL A 80 2.74 -10.10 -13.83
N ARG A 81 3.38 -9.83 -14.98
CA ARG A 81 2.79 -9.00 -16.05
C ARG A 81 1.45 -9.58 -16.52
N SER A 82 1.38 -10.88 -16.77
CA SER A 82 0.17 -11.53 -17.30
C SER A 82 -1.01 -11.45 -16.33
N GLU A 83 -0.77 -11.60 -15.03
CA GLU A 83 -1.78 -11.48 -13.98
C GLU A 83 -2.31 -10.05 -13.86
N ILE A 84 -1.42 -9.05 -13.95
CA ILE A 84 -1.81 -7.63 -13.96
C ILE A 84 -2.62 -7.32 -15.23
N ALA A 85 -2.14 -7.73 -16.41
CA ALA A 85 -2.81 -7.49 -17.69
C ALA A 85 -4.22 -8.12 -17.76
N ALA A 86 -4.40 -9.25 -17.09
CA ALA A 86 -5.68 -9.93 -16.97
C ALA A 86 -6.62 -9.35 -15.91
N GLY A 87 -6.16 -8.36 -15.13
CA GLY A 87 -6.94 -7.76 -14.05
C GLY A 87 -7.14 -8.66 -12.83
N ARG A 88 -6.30 -9.70 -12.67
CA ARG A 88 -6.35 -10.63 -11.53
C ARG A 88 -5.41 -10.26 -10.40
N ALA A 89 -4.55 -9.27 -10.63
CA ALA A 89 -3.62 -8.76 -9.65
C ALA A 89 -3.41 -7.26 -9.79
N VAL A 90 -3.06 -6.60 -8.70
CA VAL A 90 -2.79 -5.16 -8.64
C VAL A 90 -1.47 -4.90 -7.93
N VAL A 91 -0.73 -3.90 -8.43
CA VAL A 91 0.45 -3.36 -7.76
C VAL A 91 0.03 -2.04 -7.08
N PRO A 92 -0.11 -2.01 -5.76
CA PRO A 92 -0.47 -0.80 -5.03
C PRO A 92 0.75 0.13 -4.92
N ALA A 93 1.02 0.88 -5.97
CA ALA A 93 2.14 1.80 -6.05
C ALA A 93 1.67 3.17 -6.55
N ASN A 94 2.34 4.22 -6.09
CA ASN A 94 2.09 5.60 -6.49
C ASN A 94 3.43 6.31 -6.76
N ILE A 95 3.55 7.02 -7.88
CA ILE A 95 4.76 7.77 -8.25
C ILE A 95 5.12 8.85 -7.23
N ASN A 96 4.15 9.29 -6.43
CA ASN A 96 4.34 10.25 -5.34
C ASN A 96 4.75 9.59 -4.01
N HIS A 97 4.98 8.28 -4.01
CA HIS A 97 5.46 7.51 -2.86
C HIS A 97 6.77 6.78 -3.25
N PRO A 98 7.88 7.51 -3.45
CA PRO A 98 9.15 6.93 -3.92
C PRO A 98 9.81 6.00 -2.90
N GLU A 99 9.46 6.09 -1.62
CA GLU A 99 9.95 5.22 -0.54
C GLU A 99 9.36 3.80 -0.59
N LEU A 100 8.34 3.60 -1.40
CA LEU A 100 7.61 2.35 -1.50
C LEU A 100 8.45 1.24 -2.11
N GLU A 101 8.47 0.08 -1.45
CA GLU A 101 8.92 -1.18 -2.05
C GLU A 101 7.75 -1.84 -2.80
N PRO A 102 7.90 -2.12 -4.11
CA PRO A 102 6.83 -2.72 -4.90
C PRO A 102 6.39 -4.08 -4.38
N GLN A 103 5.10 -4.32 -4.38
CA GLN A 103 4.49 -5.62 -4.10
C GLN A 103 3.28 -5.85 -4.97
N ILE A 104 2.73 -7.06 -4.94
CA ILE A 104 1.54 -7.42 -5.69
C ILE A 104 0.48 -8.02 -4.78
N ILE A 105 -0.76 -7.69 -5.03
CA ILE A 105 -1.93 -8.29 -4.39
C ILE A 105 -2.72 -9.01 -5.47
N GLY A 106 -2.94 -10.30 -5.28
CA GLY A 106 -3.66 -11.11 -6.24
C GLY A 106 -3.77 -12.56 -5.78
N ARG A 107 -4.78 -13.27 -6.31
CA ARG A 107 -5.12 -14.62 -5.89
C ARG A 107 -3.97 -15.64 -6.04
N ASN A 108 -3.09 -15.44 -7.02
CA ASN A 108 -2.00 -16.35 -7.34
C ASN A 108 -0.65 -15.94 -6.71
N PHE A 109 -0.69 -15.05 -5.73
CA PHE A 109 0.46 -14.54 -5.00
C PHE A 109 0.33 -14.79 -3.51
N LEU A 110 1.41 -14.60 -2.76
CA LEU A 110 1.39 -14.72 -1.31
C LEU A 110 0.39 -13.74 -0.70
N VAL A 111 -0.30 -14.16 0.35
CA VAL A 111 -1.22 -13.29 1.10
C VAL A 111 -0.46 -12.11 1.68
N LYS A 112 -1.04 -10.93 1.59
CA LYS A 112 -0.51 -9.70 2.16
C LYS A 112 -1.34 -9.32 3.39
N ILE A 113 -0.63 -8.99 4.46
CA ILE A 113 -1.22 -8.59 5.73
C ILE A 113 -1.41 -7.08 5.76
N ASN A 114 -2.63 -6.64 6.04
CA ASN A 114 -2.95 -5.23 6.23
C ASN A 114 -3.09 -4.90 7.72
N ALA A 115 -2.38 -3.89 8.19
CA ALA A 115 -2.53 -3.33 9.53
C ALA A 115 -3.27 -1.99 9.46
N ASN A 116 -4.07 -1.71 10.49
CA ASN A 116 -4.80 -0.45 10.60
C ASN A 116 -4.13 0.46 11.64
N ILE A 117 -3.96 1.73 11.27
CA ILE A 117 -3.59 2.84 12.14
C ILE A 117 -4.57 3.99 11.94
N GLY A 118 -4.42 5.05 12.68
CA GLY A 118 -5.21 6.26 12.49
C GLY A 118 -5.36 7.05 13.79
N ASN A 119 -5.34 8.37 13.67
CA ASN A 119 -5.64 9.26 14.77
C ASN A 119 -7.15 9.50 14.89
N SER A 120 -7.57 9.99 16.05
CA SER A 120 -8.92 10.46 16.29
C SER A 120 -8.91 11.84 16.94
N ALA A 121 -10.09 12.42 17.10
CA ALA A 121 -10.22 13.73 17.76
C ALA A 121 -9.68 13.75 19.22
N VAL A 122 -9.59 12.59 19.85
CA VAL A 122 -9.25 12.44 21.28
C VAL A 122 -7.96 11.67 21.53
N ALA A 123 -7.36 11.07 20.51
CA ALA A 123 -6.19 10.22 20.70
C ALA A 123 -5.24 10.25 19.50
N SER A 124 -3.95 10.12 19.82
CA SER A 124 -2.84 9.91 18.93
C SER A 124 -2.30 11.18 18.23
N SER A 125 -1.00 11.37 18.34
CA SER A 125 -0.25 12.39 17.60
C SER A 125 0.28 11.84 16.28
N VAL A 126 0.82 12.74 15.43
CA VAL A 126 1.49 12.33 14.18
C VAL A 126 2.65 11.38 14.47
N GLU A 127 3.46 11.65 15.50
CA GLU A 127 4.57 10.79 15.89
C GLU A 127 4.09 9.39 16.28
N GLN A 128 3.01 9.32 17.06
CA GLN A 128 2.43 8.04 17.46
C GLN A 128 1.88 7.24 16.28
N GLU A 129 1.32 7.93 15.26
CA GLU A 129 0.89 7.26 14.05
C GLU A 129 2.07 6.70 13.24
N ILE A 130 3.18 7.46 13.16
CA ILE A 130 4.41 6.99 12.52
C ILE A 130 4.97 5.79 13.29
N ASP A 131 5.04 5.85 14.62
CA ASP A 131 5.52 4.75 15.44
C ASP A 131 4.67 3.49 15.25
N LYS A 132 3.34 3.63 15.22
CA LYS A 132 2.42 2.51 14.94
C LYS A 132 2.66 1.92 13.55
N MET A 133 2.86 2.75 12.53
CA MET A 133 3.16 2.29 11.18
C MET A 133 4.49 1.53 11.14
N VAL A 134 5.54 2.05 11.76
CA VAL A 134 6.86 1.41 11.85
C VAL A 134 6.76 0.07 12.58
N TRP A 135 6.03 0.02 13.70
CA TRP A 135 5.78 -1.23 14.43
C TRP A 135 5.04 -2.25 13.57
N ALA A 136 3.94 -1.84 12.94
CA ALA A 136 3.17 -2.72 12.06
C ALA A 136 4.05 -3.34 10.98
N THR A 137 4.88 -2.52 10.32
CA THR A 137 5.80 -2.97 9.27
C THR A 137 6.85 -3.94 9.80
N ARG A 138 7.45 -3.65 10.97
CA ARG A 138 8.42 -4.54 11.63
C ARG A 138 7.83 -5.89 12.02
N TRP A 139 6.55 -5.94 12.32
CA TRP A 139 5.82 -7.18 12.63
C TRP A 139 5.19 -7.85 11.42
N GLY A 140 5.54 -7.41 10.21
CA GLY A 140 5.20 -8.10 8.97
C GLY A 140 3.95 -7.59 8.26
N ALA A 141 3.46 -6.38 8.57
CA ALA A 141 2.44 -5.76 7.76
C ALA A 141 2.99 -5.44 6.36
N ASP A 142 2.32 -5.93 5.34
CA ASP A 142 2.62 -5.64 3.93
C ASP A 142 1.95 -4.35 3.45
N ASN A 143 0.83 -3.99 4.05
CA ASN A 143 0.09 -2.74 3.81
C ASN A 143 -0.30 -2.12 5.15
N VAL A 144 -0.47 -0.81 5.16
CA VAL A 144 -1.03 -0.09 6.31
C VAL A 144 -2.18 0.78 5.83
N MET A 145 -3.32 0.71 6.54
CA MET A 145 -4.46 1.60 6.33
C MET A 145 -4.40 2.73 7.34
N ASP A 146 -4.32 3.97 6.86
CA ASP A 146 -4.54 5.17 7.66
C ASP A 146 -6.04 5.48 7.71
N LEU A 147 -6.65 5.17 8.86
CA LEU A 147 -8.07 5.38 9.16
C LEU A 147 -8.30 6.66 9.97
N SER A 148 -7.42 7.64 9.84
CA SER A 148 -7.50 8.89 10.60
C SER A 148 -8.84 9.60 10.40
N THR A 149 -9.45 10.01 11.53
CA THR A 149 -10.71 10.75 11.60
C THR A 149 -10.56 12.05 12.38
N GLY A 150 -9.36 12.35 12.90
CA GLY A 150 -9.06 13.55 13.67
C GLY A 150 -8.87 14.80 12.81
N ARG A 151 -8.01 15.70 13.28
CA ARG A 151 -7.63 16.91 12.56
C ARG A 151 -6.32 16.74 11.81
N ASN A 152 -6.10 17.58 10.79
CA ASN A 152 -4.89 17.57 9.98
C ASN A 152 -4.60 16.22 9.33
N ILE A 153 -5.62 15.55 8.82
CA ILE A 153 -5.53 14.22 8.21
C ILE A 153 -4.52 14.22 7.06
N HIS A 154 -4.56 15.23 6.18
CA HIS A 154 -3.63 15.33 5.06
C HIS A 154 -2.17 15.40 5.51
N ASN A 155 -1.85 16.26 6.46
CA ASN A 155 -0.49 16.43 6.97
C ASN A 155 -0.01 15.17 7.70
N THR A 156 -0.85 14.55 8.51
CA THR A 156 -0.54 13.28 9.19
C THR A 156 -0.20 12.20 8.18
N ARG A 157 -0.99 12.08 7.11
CA ARG A 157 -0.78 11.11 6.03
C ARG A 157 0.52 11.35 5.27
N GLU A 158 0.87 12.59 4.97
CA GLU A 158 2.14 12.92 4.32
C GLU A 158 3.34 12.45 5.16
N TRP A 159 3.29 12.63 6.48
CA TRP A 159 4.32 12.14 7.38
C TRP A 159 4.38 10.61 7.42
N ILE A 160 3.24 9.94 7.43
CA ILE A 160 3.16 8.47 7.37
C ILE A 160 3.78 7.97 6.06
N ILE A 161 3.39 8.53 4.93
CA ILE A 161 3.87 8.11 3.60
C ILE A 161 5.39 8.28 3.49
N ARG A 162 5.94 9.42 3.93
CA ARG A 162 7.39 9.68 3.86
C ARG A 162 8.23 8.76 4.76
N ASN A 163 7.61 8.03 5.66
CA ASN A 163 8.29 7.09 6.56
C ASN A 163 7.93 5.62 6.27
N SER A 164 7.11 5.34 5.26
CA SER A 164 6.59 4.01 4.98
C SER A 164 7.24 3.36 3.76
N PRO A 165 7.82 2.16 3.89
CA PRO A 165 8.24 1.34 2.75
C PRO A 165 7.09 0.49 2.18
N VAL A 166 5.91 0.50 2.82
CA VAL A 166 4.74 -0.27 2.40
C VAL A 166 3.62 0.65 1.91
N PRO A 167 2.70 0.17 1.07
CA PRO A 167 1.57 0.96 0.59
C PRO A 167 0.71 1.46 1.74
N ILE A 168 0.26 2.70 1.64
CA ILE A 168 -0.66 3.32 2.58
C ILE A 168 -2.04 3.43 1.92
N GLY A 169 -2.99 2.66 2.43
CA GLY A 169 -4.40 2.80 2.10
C GLY A 169 -5.04 3.91 2.91
N THR A 170 -6.12 4.49 2.40
CA THR A 170 -6.81 5.61 3.06
C THR A 170 -8.32 5.50 2.90
N VAL A 171 -9.05 6.28 3.71
CA VAL A 171 -10.51 6.41 3.61
C VAL A 171 -10.83 7.87 3.26
N PRO A 172 -10.96 8.20 1.96
CA PRO A 172 -11.10 9.60 1.50
C PRO A 172 -12.27 10.35 2.12
N ILE A 173 -13.39 9.67 2.39
CA ILE A 173 -14.59 10.29 2.97
C ILE A 173 -14.33 10.87 4.35
N TYR A 174 -13.41 10.32 5.15
CA TYR A 174 -13.07 10.88 6.46
C TYR A 174 -12.37 12.24 6.33
N GLN A 175 -11.48 12.37 5.33
CA GLN A 175 -10.82 13.65 5.06
C GLN A 175 -11.78 14.65 4.41
N ALA A 176 -12.70 14.21 3.56
CA ALA A 176 -13.75 15.08 3.03
C ALA A 176 -14.62 15.65 4.16
N LEU A 177 -14.99 14.81 5.13
CA LEU A 177 -15.75 15.25 6.30
C LEU A 177 -14.96 16.26 7.17
N GLU A 178 -13.64 16.09 7.31
CA GLU A 178 -12.79 17.08 7.98
C GLU A 178 -12.84 18.43 7.27
N LYS A 179 -12.80 18.45 5.93
CA LYS A 179 -12.84 19.69 5.13
C LYS A 179 -14.12 20.48 5.31
N VAL A 180 -15.23 19.82 5.59
CA VAL A 180 -16.52 20.44 5.87
C VAL A 180 -16.80 20.56 7.39
N ASN A 181 -15.76 20.55 8.22
CA ASN A 181 -15.84 20.69 9.69
C ASN A 181 -16.78 19.67 10.38
N GLY A 182 -16.96 18.49 9.80
CA GLY A 182 -17.80 17.42 10.33
C GLY A 182 -19.29 17.54 10.00
N VAL A 183 -19.69 18.50 9.18
CA VAL A 183 -21.09 18.69 8.77
C VAL A 183 -21.36 17.86 7.53
N ALA A 184 -22.02 16.73 7.70
CA ALA A 184 -22.23 15.76 6.61
C ALA A 184 -23.10 16.34 5.47
N GLU A 185 -24.01 17.24 5.76
CA GLU A 185 -24.88 17.91 4.80
C GLU A 185 -24.10 18.82 3.82
N ASP A 186 -22.91 19.26 4.21
CA ASP A 186 -22.02 20.10 3.39
C ASP A 186 -21.12 19.28 2.44
N LEU A 187 -21.17 17.95 2.49
CA LEU A 187 -20.44 17.10 1.55
C LEU A 187 -21.08 17.17 0.17
N THR A 188 -20.32 17.73 -0.76
CA THR A 188 -20.68 17.76 -2.18
C THR A 188 -19.62 17.06 -3.02
N TRP A 189 -19.90 16.88 -4.31
CA TRP A 189 -18.95 16.24 -5.24
C TRP A 189 -17.69 17.10 -5.48
N GLU A 190 -17.72 18.36 -5.18
CA GLU A 190 -16.59 19.30 -5.32
C GLU A 190 -15.60 19.24 -4.15
N VAL A 191 -15.99 18.69 -3.00
CA VAL A 191 -15.14 18.56 -1.81
C VAL A 191 -14.15 17.41 -1.98
#